data_f1c1b3f0fb456ab0859f5cf20fd80ab7
#
_entry.id   f1c1b3f0fb456ab0859f5cf20fd80ab7
#
_cell.length_a   1.000
_cell.length_b   1.000
_cell.length_c   1.000
_cell.angle_alpha   90.00
_cell.angle_beta   90.00
_cell.angle_gamma   90.00
#
_symmetry.space_group_name_H-M   'P 1'
#
loop_
_entity.id
_entity.type
_entity.pdbx_description
1 polymer ?
#
loop_
_entity_poly.entity_id
_entity_poly.type
_entity_poly.pdbx_seq_one_letter_code
_entity_poly.pdbx_strand_id
1 'polypeptide(L)'
;PVNGRMELIPNKHKITIIVDYCCHTKDFENVFKFADRVSRGNIIAVLGAPSKRHMARRKKIGALANRYLDHVILTELDDRGENIEEICKEIQSEITDIPSIIIPNRAVAVEQAIEQASPGDVVLLLGKGHEKFIALEVGQREYEGDKAIALKAIKRVYEGEEENELQQN
;
A
#
# COMPACT_ATOMS: atom_id res chain seq x y z
N PRO A 1 14.69 -8.34 -12.18
CA PRO A 1 13.75 -7.56 -11.38
C PRO A 1 14.54 -6.56 -10.53
N VAL A 2 14.08 -5.33 -10.46
CA VAL A 2 14.68 -4.30 -9.61
C VAL A 2 13.92 -4.29 -8.29
N ASN A 3 14.61 -4.43 -7.16
CA ASN A 3 13.99 -4.42 -5.83
C ASN A 3 13.14 -3.15 -5.64
N GLY A 4 11.90 -3.31 -5.17
CA GLY A 4 10.98 -2.22 -4.92
C GLY A 4 10.45 -1.51 -6.17
N ARG A 5 10.57 -2.13 -7.35
CA ARG A 5 10.00 -1.66 -8.61
C ARG A 5 9.18 -2.77 -9.25
N MET A 6 7.86 -2.64 -9.26
CA MET A 6 6.94 -3.71 -9.69
C MET A 6 7.35 -5.07 -9.13
N GLU A 7 7.81 -5.09 -7.88
CA GLU A 7 8.31 -6.29 -7.22
C GLU A 7 7.15 -7.13 -6.73
N LEU A 8 7.01 -8.34 -7.27
CA LEU A 8 6.01 -9.31 -6.84
C LEU A 8 6.47 -10.02 -5.56
N ILE A 9 5.59 -10.09 -4.57
CA ILE A 9 5.81 -10.86 -3.34
C ILE A 9 5.22 -12.26 -3.55
N PRO A 10 6.07 -13.30 -3.63
CA PRO A 10 5.57 -14.66 -3.83
C PRO A 10 4.76 -15.14 -2.63
N ASN A 11 3.63 -15.76 -2.91
CA ASN A 11 2.77 -16.44 -1.92
C ASN A 11 1.95 -17.54 -2.59
N LYS A 12 1.45 -18.50 -1.77
CA LYS A 12 0.62 -19.63 -2.25
C LYS A 12 -0.89 -19.33 -2.21
N HIS A 13 -1.30 -18.15 -1.75
CA HIS A 13 -2.70 -17.83 -1.45
C HIS A 13 -3.46 -17.17 -2.60
N LYS A 14 -2.85 -17.17 -3.81
CA LYS A 14 -3.45 -16.60 -5.04
C LYS A 14 -3.78 -15.11 -4.94
N ILE A 15 -3.07 -14.37 -4.09
CA ILE A 15 -3.12 -12.92 -3.98
C ILE A 15 -1.92 -12.34 -4.73
N THR A 16 -2.14 -11.36 -5.60
CA THR A 16 -1.06 -10.65 -6.27
C THR A 16 -0.62 -9.47 -5.42
N ILE A 17 0.57 -9.52 -4.83
CA ILE A 17 1.09 -8.43 -4.00
C ILE A 17 2.26 -7.78 -4.73
N ILE A 18 2.19 -6.46 -4.92
CA ILE A 18 3.17 -5.68 -5.67
C ILE A 18 3.71 -4.57 -4.78
N VAL A 19 5.04 -4.49 -4.67
CA VAL A 19 5.74 -3.37 -4.04
C VAL A 19 6.33 -2.48 -5.13
N ASP A 20 6.04 -1.17 -5.08
CA ASP A 20 6.61 -0.21 -6.02
C ASP A 20 6.96 1.11 -5.37
N TYR A 21 8.03 1.73 -5.83
CA TYR A 21 8.52 3.00 -5.29
C TYR A 21 7.65 4.20 -5.64
N CYS A 22 6.93 4.19 -6.75
CA CYS A 22 6.01 5.24 -7.23
C CYS A 22 6.35 6.66 -6.78
N CYS A 23 7.13 7.39 -7.57
CA CYS A 23 7.56 8.75 -7.21
C CYS A 23 6.71 9.84 -7.86
N HIS A 24 6.14 9.56 -9.02
CA HIS A 24 5.40 10.51 -9.84
C HIS A 24 3.97 10.03 -10.09
N THR A 25 3.06 10.96 -10.38
CA THR A 25 1.67 10.64 -10.73
C THR A 25 1.56 9.59 -11.84
N LYS A 26 2.48 9.66 -12.82
CA LYS A 26 2.51 8.70 -13.92
C LYS A 26 2.87 7.29 -13.48
N ASP A 27 3.70 7.14 -12.45
CA ASP A 27 4.05 5.83 -11.90
C ASP A 27 2.80 5.18 -11.29
N PHE A 28 2.03 5.93 -10.48
CA PHE A 28 0.76 5.47 -9.91
C PHE A 28 -0.22 5.05 -11.01
N GLU A 29 -0.40 5.88 -12.04
CA GLU A 29 -1.28 5.55 -13.16
C GLU A 29 -0.88 4.25 -13.86
N ASN A 30 0.41 4.05 -14.09
CA ASN A 30 0.93 2.83 -14.74
C ASN A 30 0.70 1.58 -13.88
N VAL A 31 0.98 1.66 -12.58
CA VAL A 31 0.77 0.55 -11.64
C VAL A 31 -0.72 0.23 -11.51
N PHE A 32 -1.58 1.23 -11.40
CA PHE A 32 -3.03 1.03 -11.32
C PHE A 32 -3.59 0.37 -12.59
N LYS A 33 -3.19 0.84 -13.78
CA LYS A 33 -3.58 0.23 -15.05
C LYS A 33 -3.08 -1.21 -15.20
N PHE A 34 -1.90 -1.51 -14.65
CA PHE A 34 -1.40 -2.88 -14.62
C PHE A 34 -2.26 -3.74 -13.70
N ALA A 35 -2.56 -3.27 -12.48
CA ALA A 35 -3.40 -3.99 -11.54
C ALA A 35 -4.79 -4.25 -12.10
N ASP A 36 -5.43 -3.26 -12.72
CA ASP A 36 -6.74 -3.38 -13.38
C ASP A 36 -6.77 -4.49 -14.44
N ARG A 37 -5.66 -4.67 -15.17
CA ARG A 37 -5.55 -5.71 -16.21
C ARG A 37 -5.35 -7.13 -15.66
N VAL A 38 -4.71 -7.28 -14.50
CA VAL A 38 -4.33 -8.58 -13.96
C VAL A 38 -5.24 -9.04 -12.82
N SER A 39 -5.98 -8.13 -12.20
CA SER A 39 -6.89 -8.46 -11.10
C SER A 39 -8.03 -9.34 -11.57
N ARG A 40 -8.38 -10.30 -10.73
CA ARG A 40 -9.59 -11.13 -10.85
C ARG A 40 -10.58 -10.89 -9.72
N GLY A 41 -10.20 -10.08 -8.75
CA GLY A 41 -10.95 -9.64 -7.59
C GLY A 41 -10.78 -8.14 -7.38
N ASN A 42 -10.70 -7.71 -6.13
CA ASN A 42 -10.51 -6.31 -5.76
C ASN A 42 -9.06 -5.85 -5.91
N ILE A 43 -8.88 -4.55 -6.10
CA ILE A 43 -7.59 -3.88 -6.09
C ILE A 43 -7.52 -3.00 -4.85
N ILE A 44 -6.64 -3.37 -3.92
CA ILE A 44 -6.43 -2.69 -2.64
C ILE A 44 -5.08 -1.99 -2.69
N ALA A 45 -5.01 -0.70 -2.40
CA ALA A 45 -3.74 0.01 -2.37
C ALA A 45 -3.44 0.63 -1.00
N VAL A 46 -2.19 0.47 -0.56
CA VAL A 46 -1.57 1.22 0.52
C VAL A 46 -0.71 2.30 -0.09
N LEU A 47 -1.02 3.55 0.15
CA LEU A 47 -0.32 4.69 -0.43
C LEU A 47 -0.34 5.91 0.47
N GLY A 48 0.61 6.80 0.23
CA GLY A 48 0.74 8.10 0.87
C GLY A 48 1.42 9.09 -0.06
N ALA A 49 1.74 10.26 0.45
CA ALA A 49 2.51 11.25 -0.27
C ALA A 49 3.57 11.87 0.63
N PRO A 50 4.75 12.22 0.09
CA PRO A 50 5.76 12.93 0.86
C PRO A 50 5.33 14.37 1.14
N SER A 51 5.79 14.92 2.26
CA SER A 51 5.52 16.30 2.63
C SER A 51 6.29 17.32 1.79
N LYS A 52 5.80 18.57 1.84
CA LYS A 52 6.48 19.78 1.32
C LYS A 52 6.95 19.71 -0.15
N ARG A 53 6.52 18.70 -0.91
CA ARG A 53 6.84 18.56 -2.33
C ARG A 53 5.59 18.24 -3.14
N HIS A 54 5.33 19.09 -4.17
CA HIS A 54 4.29 18.82 -5.16
C HIS A 54 2.88 18.52 -4.59
N MET A 55 2.35 19.40 -3.73
CA MET A 55 1.03 19.24 -3.10
C MET A 55 -0.10 18.97 -4.12
N ALA A 56 -0.05 19.63 -5.29
CA ALA A 56 -1.02 19.37 -6.36
C ALA A 56 -1.07 17.90 -6.83
N ARG A 57 0.00 17.12 -6.56
CA ARG A 57 0.06 15.69 -6.89
C ARG A 57 -0.85 14.86 -5.98
N ARG A 58 -1.07 15.26 -4.72
CA ARG A 58 -1.91 14.53 -3.75
C ARG A 58 -3.33 14.32 -4.31
N LYS A 59 -3.96 15.38 -4.77
CA LYS A 59 -5.29 15.32 -5.41
C LYS A 59 -5.31 14.46 -6.66
N LYS A 60 -4.28 14.59 -7.52
CA LYS A 60 -4.17 13.75 -8.73
C LYS A 60 -4.05 12.26 -8.40
N ILE A 61 -3.30 11.89 -7.36
CA ILE A 61 -3.19 10.50 -6.89
C ILE A 61 -4.55 10.01 -6.38
N GLY A 62 -5.26 10.82 -5.59
CA GLY A 62 -6.61 10.50 -5.11
C GLY A 62 -7.59 10.25 -6.25
N ALA A 63 -7.62 11.13 -7.24
CA ALA A 63 -8.50 10.98 -8.42
C ALA A 63 -8.16 9.72 -9.25
N LEU A 64 -6.87 9.39 -9.40
CA LEU A 64 -6.47 8.13 -10.05
C LEU A 64 -6.86 6.91 -9.22
N ALA A 65 -6.69 6.96 -7.90
CA ALA A 65 -7.10 5.89 -6.99
C ALA A 65 -8.62 5.65 -7.09
N ASN A 66 -9.42 6.71 -7.04
CA ASN A 66 -10.88 6.63 -7.19
C ASN A 66 -11.33 5.97 -8.50
N ARG A 67 -10.53 6.12 -9.56
CA ARG A 67 -10.85 5.58 -10.88
C ARG A 67 -10.51 4.11 -11.07
N TYR A 68 -9.44 3.63 -10.43
CA TYR A 68 -8.86 2.33 -10.75
C TYR A 68 -8.90 1.31 -9.61
N LEU A 69 -9.12 1.75 -8.38
CA LEU A 69 -9.02 0.90 -7.20
C LEU A 69 -10.40 0.58 -6.63
N ASP A 70 -10.46 -0.45 -5.80
CA ASP A 70 -11.67 -0.83 -5.07
C ASP A 70 -11.60 -0.42 -3.59
N HIS A 71 -10.38 -0.31 -3.03
CA HIS A 71 -10.16 0.13 -1.66
C HIS A 71 -8.80 0.81 -1.50
N VAL A 72 -8.74 1.88 -0.70
CA VAL A 72 -7.52 2.63 -0.43
C VAL A 72 -7.25 2.73 1.07
N ILE A 73 -6.04 2.39 1.47
CA ILE A 73 -5.51 2.65 2.80
C ILE A 73 -4.46 3.76 2.68
N LEU A 74 -4.77 4.93 3.21
CA LEU A 74 -3.90 6.09 3.22
C LEU A 74 -3.02 6.07 4.46
N THR A 75 -1.73 6.32 4.30
CA THR A 75 -0.75 6.17 5.37
C THR A 75 0.43 7.14 5.21
N GLU A 76 1.29 7.17 6.21
CA GLU A 76 2.54 7.91 6.15
C GLU A 76 3.42 7.46 4.97
N LEU A 77 4.21 8.40 4.46
CA LEU A 77 5.30 8.10 3.55
C LEU A 77 6.58 8.75 4.11
N ASP A 78 6.84 10.01 3.81
CA ASP A 78 7.93 10.81 4.37
C ASP A 78 7.35 12.16 4.79
N ASP A 79 6.83 12.22 6.02
CA ASP A 79 6.05 13.36 6.50
C ASP A 79 6.89 14.62 6.72
N ARG A 80 8.18 14.47 7.05
CA ARG A 80 9.14 15.56 7.28
C ARG A 80 8.58 16.69 8.16
N GLY A 81 7.78 16.31 9.19
CA GLY A 81 7.16 17.22 10.14
C GLY A 81 5.83 17.83 9.68
N GLU A 82 5.27 17.44 8.53
CA GLU A 82 3.89 17.76 8.17
C GLU A 82 2.93 16.76 8.81
N ASN A 83 1.72 17.21 9.12
CA ASN A 83 0.73 16.34 9.72
C ASN A 83 0.28 15.25 8.73
N ILE A 84 0.51 13.98 9.08
CA ILE A 84 0.21 12.81 8.24
C ILE A 84 -1.27 12.75 7.89
N GLU A 85 -2.15 13.03 8.85
CA GLU A 85 -3.59 12.98 8.61
C GLU A 85 -4.04 14.05 7.62
N GLU A 86 -3.44 15.24 7.66
CA GLU A 86 -3.74 16.31 6.69
C GLU A 86 -3.29 15.91 5.28
N ILE A 87 -2.09 15.36 5.15
CA ILE A 87 -1.62 14.81 3.85
C ILE A 87 -2.59 13.76 3.32
N CYS A 88 -3.00 12.83 4.17
CA CYS A 88 -3.94 11.77 3.80
C CYS A 88 -5.31 12.31 3.42
N LYS A 89 -5.85 13.29 4.17
CA LYS A 89 -7.14 13.94 3.88
C LYS A 89 -7.14 14.68 2.54
N GLU A 90 -6.02 15.30 2.15
CA GLU A 90 -5.90 15.91 0.82
C GLU A 90 -5.99 14.88 -0.32
N ILE A 91 -5.40 13.70 -0.15
CA ILE A 91 -5.54 12.60 -1.12
C ILE A 91 -6.98 12.08 -1.09
N GLN A 92 -7.53 11.86 0.11
CA GLN A 92 -8.86 11.31 0.35
C GLN A 92 -9.97 12.19 -0.24
N SER A 93 -9.76 13.50 -0.30
CA SER A 93 -10.77 14.44 -0.82
C SER A 93 -11.20 14.17 -2.28
N GLU A 94 -10.38 13.46 -3.04
CA GLU A 94 -10.68 13.07 -4.43
C GLU A 94 -11.13 11.60 -4.54
N ILE A 95 -11.27 10.88 -3.42
CA ILE A 95 -11.75 9.49 -3.38
C ILE A 95 -13.20 9.51 -2.90
N THR A 96 -14.14 9.49 -3.84
CA THR A 96 -15.57 9.69 -3.57
C THR A 96 -16.43 8.45 -3.78
N ASP A 97 -16.00 7.53 -4.64
CA ASP A 97 -16.82 6.42 -5.12
C ASP A 97 -16.43 5.08 -4.51
N ILE A 98 -15.28 5.01 -3.86
CA ILE A 98 -14.74 3.79 -3.25
C ILE A 98 -14.40 4.01 -1.77
N PRO A 99 -14.41 2.96 -0.94
CA PRO A 99 -14.01 3.06 0.46
C PRO A 99 -12.53 3.44 0.60
N SER A 100 -12.26 4.36 1.52
CA SER A 100 -10.92 4.77 1.90
C SER A 100 -10.81 4.99 3.40
N ILE A 101 -9.69 4.56 3.99
CA ILE A 101 -9.39 4.73 5.41
C ILE A 101 -8.00 5.34 5.58
N ILE A 102 -7.81 6.04 6.68
CA ILE A 102 -6.51 6.59 7.07
C ILE A 102 -5.97 5.76 8.23
N ILE A 103 -4.81 5.15 8.03
CA ILE A 103 -4.03 4.43 9.04
C ILE A 103 -2.65 5.07 9.07
N PRO A 104 -2.36 6.00 10.00
CA PRO A 104 -1.11 6.76 10.00
C PRO A 104 0.15 5.89 10.04
N ASN A 105 0.14 4.81 10.81
CA ASN A 105 1.26 3.88 10.88
C ASN A 105 1.30 2.98 9.65
N ARG A 106 2.34 3.12 8.83
CA ARG A 106 2.47 2.38 7.58
C ARG A 106 2.57 0.87 7.76
N ALA A 107 3.24 0.39 8.79
CA ALA A 107 3.33 -1.05 9.05
C ALA A 107 1.95 -1.65 9.29
N VAL A 108 1.13 -1.00 10.12
CA VAL A 108 -0.26 -1.40 10.39
C VAL A 108 -1.11 -1.31 9.11
N ALA A 109 -0.91 -0.28 8.28
CA ALA A 109 -1.61 -0.14 7.01
C ALA A 109 -1.31 -1.30 6.04
N VAL A 110 -0.04 -1.72 5.95
CA VAL A 110 0.37 -2.86 5.12
C VAL A 110 -0.24 -4.17 5.64
N GLU A 111 -0.18 -4.40 6.96
CA GLU A 111 -0.80 -5.58 7.59
C GLU A 111 -2.30 -5.63 7.31
N GLN A 112 -3.01 -4.53 7.49
CA GLN A 112 -4.45 -4.43 7.24
C GLN A 112 -4.81 -4.73 5.77
N ALA A 113 -3.99 -4.27 4.83
CA ALA A 113 -4.20 -4.56 3.41
C ALA A 113 -4.09 -6.05 3.09
N ILE A 114 -3.15 -6.75 3.73
CA ILE A 114 -2.97 -8.19 3.57
C ILE A 114 -4.12 -8.97 4.25
N GLU A 115 -4.54 -8.55 5.44
CA GLU A 115 -5.61 -9.21 6.21
C GLU A 115 -6.96 -9.18 5.49
N GLN A 116 -7.26 -8.11 4.76
CA GLN A 116 -8.55 -7.99 4.06
C GLN A 116 -8.54 -8.57 2.65
N ALA A 117 -7.36 -8.94 2.12
CA ALA A 117 -7.25 -9.48 0.77
C ALA A 117 -7.79 -10.92 0.67
N SER A 118 -8.37 -11.24 -0.45
CA SER A 118 -8.90 -12.57 -0.79
C SER A 118 -8.23 -13.13 -2.05
N PRO A 119 -8.30 -14.45 -2.28
CA PRO A 119 -7.78 -15.04 -3.51
C PRO A 119 -8.34 -14.37 -4.78
N GLY A 120 -7.45 -13.92 -5.65
CA GLY A 120 -7.78 -13.15 -6.87
C GLY A 120 -7.56 -11.64 -6.75
N ASP A 121 -7.44 -11.13 -5.52
CA ASP A 121 -7.18 -9.71 -5.28
C ASP A 121 -5.74 -9.30 -5.64
N VAL A 122 -5.59 -8.01 -5.90
CA VAL A 122 -4.29 -7.34 -6.06
C VAL A 122 -4.09 -6.38 -4.91
N VAL A 123 -2.98 -6.52 -4.20
CA VAL A 123 -2.54 -5.59 -3.14
C VAL A 123 -1.34 -4.80 -3.64
N LEU A 124 -1.46 -3.49 -3.64
CA LEU A 124 -0.44 -2.55 -4.08
C LEU A 124 0.16 -1.83 -2.87
N LEU A 125 1.46 -2.00 -2.63
CA LEU A 125 2.22 -1.32 -1.58
C LEU A 125 3.10 -0.27 -2.24
N LEU A 126 2.68 1.01 -2.20
CA LEU A 126 3.21 2.06 -3.05
C LEU A 126 3.90 3.18 -2.29
N GLY A 127 5.03 3.63 -2.83
CA GLY A 127 5.76 4.81 -2.41
C GLY A 127 7.08 4.56 -1.69
N LYS A 128 7.24 3.46 -0.97
CA LYS A 128 8.49 3.13 -0.26
C LYS A 128 9.40 2.18 -1.05
N GLY A 129 8.84 1.33 -1.92
CA GLY A 129 9.64 0.38 -2.68
C GLY A 129 10.56 -0.44 -1.77
N HIS A 130 11.87 -0.33 -1.97
CA HIS A 130 12.90 -1.04 -1.18
C HIS A 130 13.41 -0.27 0.05
N GLU A 131 12.92 0.95 0.30
CA GLU A 131 13.39 1.78 1.40
C GLU A 131 13.03 1.20 2.77
N LYS A 132 13.99 1.29 3.70
CA LYS A 132 13.87 0.83 5.08
C LYS A 132 13.95 1.95 6.10
N PHE A 133 13.43 3.11 5.74
CA PHE A 133 13.33 4.29 6.62
C PHE A 133 12.13 5.14 6.27
N ILE A 134 11.70 5.95 7.20
CA ILE A 134 10.73 7.04 7.02
C ILE A 134 11.46 8.35 7.31
N ALA A 135 11.46 9.29 6.39
CA ALA A 135 12.08 10.60 6.58
C ALA A 135 11.19 11.47 7.48
N LEU A 136 11.80 11.99 8.55
CA LEU A 136 11.18 12.88 9.53
C LEU A 136 11.55 14.34 9.25
N GLU A 137 11.08 15.28 10.07
CA GLU A 137 11.48 16.69 10.01
C GLU A 137 13.00 16.83 10.20
N VAL A 138 13.54 16.08 11.16
CA VAL A 138 14.98 15.97 11.42
C VAL A 138 15.36 14.50 11.40
N GLY A 139 16.23 14.10 10.46
CA GLY A 139 16.70 12.74 10.34
C GLY A 139 15.68 11.77 9.74
N GLN A 140 15.75 10.53 10.18
CA GLN A 140 14.89 9.44 9.71
C GLN A 140 14.63 8.43 10.83
N ARG A 141 13.50 7.73 10.73
CA ARG A 141 13.15 6.59 11.58
C ARG A 141 13.36 5.30 10.80
N GLU A 142 13.86 4.28 11.46
CA GLU A 142 13.93 2.93 10.86
C GLU A 142 12.55 2.41 10.50
N TYR A 143 12.46 1.74 9.38
CA TYR A 143 11.29 1.09 8.85
C TYR A 143 11.69 -0.28 8.30
N GLU A 144 10.96 -1.32 8.64
CA GLU A 144 11.31 -2.68 8.23
C GLU A 144 11.22 -2.90 6.70
N GLY A 145 10.37 -2.13 6.04
CA GLY A 145 10.09 -2.19 4.61
C GLY A 145 8.81 -2.96 4.27
N ASP A 146 8.10 -2.48 3.28
CA ASP A 146 6.80 -3.02 2.86
C ASP A 146 6.84 -4.53 2.58
N LYS A 147 7.88 -5.00 1.91
CA LYS A 147 8.06 -6.42 1.58
C LYS A 147 8.16 -7.31 2.83
N ALA A 148 8.99 -6.92 3.80
CA ALA A 148 9.20 -7.71 5.01
C ALA A 148 7.92 -7.76 5.85
N ILE A 149 7.21 -6.64 5.98
CA ILE A 149 5.94 -6.57 6.70
C ILE A 149 4.88 -7.43 6.00
N ALA A 150 4.76 -7.33 4.67
CA ALA A 150 3.82 -8.14 3.90
C ALA A 150 4.07 -9.64 4.07
N LEU A 151 5.33 -10.09 4.01
CA LEU A 151 5.67 -11.50 4.21
C LEU A 151 5.30 -11.99 5.61
N LYS A 152 5.52 -11.20 6.65
CA LYS A 152 5.11 -11.52 8.02
C LYS A 152 3.59 -11.58 8.16
N ALA A 153 2.88 -10.61 7.56
CA ALA A 153 1.42 -10.59 7.58
C ALA A 153 0.82 -11.81 6.88
N ILE A 154 1.35 -12.20 5.72
CA ILE A 154 0.94 -13.41 4.99
C ILE A 154 1.07 -14.64 5.90
N LYS A 155 2.24 -14.79 6.52
CA LYS A 155 2.49 -15.93 7.42
C LYS A 155 1.51 -15.97 8.59
N ARG A 156 1.24 -14.82 9.23
CA ARG A 156 0.34 -14.73 10.37
C ARG A 156 -1.10 -15.05 9.98
N VAL A 157 -1.60 -14.45 8.89
CA VAL A 157 -3.01 -14.53 8.49
C VAL A 157 -3.35 -15.89 7.90
N TYR A 158 -2.55 -16.36 6.95
CA TYR A 158 -2.91 -17.54 6.16
C TYR A 158 -2.24 -18.84 6.63
N GLU A 159 -1.04 -18.78 7.22
CA GLU A 159 -0.35 -19.97 7.71
C GLU A 159 -0.73 -20.32 9.16
N GLY A 160 -1.09 -19.30 9.98
CA GLY A 160 -1.60 -19.51 11.33
C GLY A 160 -3.00 -20.14 11.33
N GLU A 161 -3.83 -19.91 10.33
CA GLU A 161 -5.14 -20.55 10.17
C GLU A 161 -4.99 -22.04 9.78
N GLU A 162 -4.05 -22.37 8.89
CA GLU A 162 -3.77 -23.78 8.52
C GLU A 162 -3.33 -24.64 9.73
N GLU A 163 -2.52 -24.06 10.64
CA GLU A 163 -2.11 -24.78 11.88
C GLU A 163 -3.28 -25.01 12.84
N ASN A 164 -4.22 -24.07 12.93
CA ASN A 164 -5.40 -24.19 13.79
C ASN A 164 -6.43 -25.20 13.23
N GLU A 165 -6.62 -25.26 11.92
CA GLU A 165 -7.52 -26.24 11.29
C GLU A 165 -6.97 -27.67 11.42
N LEU A 166 -5.65 -27.86 11.35
CA LEU A 166 -5.00 -29.16 11.53
C LEU A 166 -5.03 -29.67 12.97
N GLN A 167 -5.17 -28.78 13.96
CA GLN A 167 -5.28 -29.15 15.39
C GLN A 167 -6.72 -29.47 15.81
N GLN A 168 -7.71 -29.13 15.01
CA GLN A 168 -9.14 -29.39 15.30
C GLN A 168 -9.71 -30.66 14.62
N ASN A 169 -8.90 -31.34 13.80
CA ASN A 169 -9.21 -32.61 13.14
C ASN A 169 -8.36 -33.75 13.72
#